data_2822e3fb6f207429b82d8f08edef31a8
#
_entry.id   2822e3fb6f207429b82d8f08edef31a8
#
_cell.length_a   1.000
_cell.length_b   1.000
_cell.length_c   1.000
_cell.angle_alpha   90.00
_cell.angle_beta   90.00
_cell.angle_gamma   90.00
#
_symmetry.space_group_name_H-M   'P 1'
#
loop_
_entity.id
_entity.type
_entity.pdbx_description
1 polymer ?
#
loop_
_entity_poly.entity_id
_entity_poly.type
_entity_poly.pdbx_seq_one_letter_code
_entity_poly.pdbx_strand_id
1 'polypeptide(L)'
;RTAELEQRDMALGENLNQLLSAIPNQLDDTVPDGKDEDDNVEVSRHGEPKRQNTSVDHTDIGEALGMLDFELAAKVAGSRFTILNSGLARLERALGQFMLDTHTQDHGYTEVIPPLLVTDDVMYGTGQLPKFRDDQFGTTDGRWLVPTAEVVLTNLVREEILDMGDLPIRYTALTPCF
;
A
#
# COMPACT_ATOMS: atom_id res chain seq x y z
N ARG A 1 5.87 -44.06 16.40
CA ARG A 1 6.82 -43.17 17.12
C ARG A 1 7.47 -42.13 16.20
N THR A 2 8.01 -42.53 15.02
CA THR A 2 8.62 -41.57 14.08
C THR A 2 7.56 -40.61 13.50
N ALA A 3 6.45 -41.12 12.98
CA ALA A 3 5.35 -40.32 12.45
C ALA A 3 4.72 -39.38 13.49
N GLU A 4 4.63 -39.79 14.75
CA GLU A 4 4.14 -38.91 15.84
C GLU A 4 5.13 -37.77 16.14
N LEU A 5 6.42 -38.04 16.06
CA LEU A 5 7.46 -37.02 16.25
C LEU A 5 7.45 -36.01 15.08
N GLU A 6 7.32 -36.50 13.86
CA GLU A 6 7.21 -35.66 12.65
C GLU A 6 5.96 -34.77 12.72
N GLN A 7 4.79 -35.29 13.10
CA GLN A 7 3.59 -34.49 13.30
C GLN A 7 3.77 -33.43 14.38
N ARG A 8 4.44 -33.78 15.48
CA ARG A 8 4.70 -32.83 16.56
C ARG A 8 5.69 -31.73 16.12
N ASP A 9 6.70 -32.09 15.37
CA ASP A 9 7.67 -31.15 14.81
C ASP A 9 7.01 -30.15 13.85
N MET A 10 6.17 -30.63 12.92
CA MET A 10 5.38 -29.78 12.04
C MET A 10 4.47 -28.81 12.83
N ALA A 11 3.73 -29.32 13.81
CA ALA A 11 2.84 -28.47 14.61
C ALA A 11 3.60 -27.42 15.44
N LEU A 12 4.78 -27.76 15.96
CA LEU A 12 5.64 -26.82 16.67
C LEU A 12 6.23 -25.77 15.71
N GLY A 13 6.62 -26.18 14.51
CA GLY A 13 7.11 -25.28 13.47
C GLY A 13 6.05 -24.27 13.02
N GLU A 14 4.82 -24.72 12.78
CA GLU A 14 3.69 -23.86 12.46
C GLU A 14 3.41 -22.84 13.59
N ASN A 15 3.36 -23.30 14.83
CA ASN A 15 3.13 -22.43 15.98
C ASN A 15 4.28 -21.40 16.15
N LEU A 16 5.52 -21.82 16.00
CA LEU A 16 6.68 -20.94 16.05
C LEU A 16 6.59 -19.86 14.96
N ASN A 17 6.27 -20.24 13.73
CA ASN A 17 6.12 -19.30 12.62
C ASN A 17 4.98 -18.28 12.86
N GLN A 18 3.85 -18.74 13.43
CA GLN A 18 2.75 -17.83 13.80
C GLN A 18 3.19 -16.84 14.87
N LEU A 19 3.92 -17.26 15.89
CA LEU A 19 4.44 -16.38 16.93
C LEU A 19 5.45 -15.37 16.37
N LEU A 20 6.40 -15.83 15.55
CA LEU A 20 7.43 -14.98 14.94
C LEU A 20 6.83 -13.94 13.99
N SER A 21 5.83 -14.32 13.19
CA SER A 21 5.18 -13.41 12.26
C SER A 21 4.32 -12.32 12.91
N ALA A 22 3.99 -12.47 14.20
CA ALA A 22 3.27 -11.48 14.98
C ALA A 22 4.19 -10.51 15.76
N ILE A 23 5.49 -10.77 15.80
CA ILE A 23 6.45 -9.89 16.50
C ILE A 23 6.65 -8.61 15.71
N PRO A 24 6.50 -7.42 16.34
CA PRO A 24 6.81 -6.16 15.70
C PRO A 24 8.28 -6.08 15.28
N ASN A 25 8.57 -5.32 14.22
CA ASN A 25 9.95 -5.07 13.82
C ASN A 25 10.72 -4.29 14.91
N GLN A 26 12.01 -4.54 15.00
CA GLN A 26 12.89 -3.78 15.88
C GLN A 26 13.03 -2.35 15.34
N LEU A 27 12.81 -1.37 16.20
CA LEU A 27 13.00 0.04 15.87
C LEU A 27 14.49 0.37 15.81
N ASP A 28 14.84 1.34 14.94
CA ASP A 28 16.19 1.92 14.92
C ASP A 28 16.43 2.74 16.21
N ASP A 29 17.68 2.78 16.68
CA ASP A 29 18.07 3.48 17.91
C ASP A 29 17.82 4.99 17.84
N THR A 30 17.62 5.56 16.66
CA THR A 30 17.29 6.99 16.45
C THR A 30 15.81 7.31 16.63
N VAL A 31 14.94 6.29 16.70
CA VAL A 31 13.50 6.48 16.90
C VAL A 31 13.25 6.85 18.36
N PRO A 32 12.63 8.01 18.66
CA PRO A 32 12.35 8.41 20.03
C PRO A 32 11.31 7.49 20.69
N ASP A 33 11.41 7.33 21.99
CA ASP A 33 10.36 6.68 22.78
C ASP A 33 9.09 7.53 22.75
N GLY A 34 7.96 6.91 22.45
CA GLY A 34 6.66 7.59 22.37
C GLY A 34 5.49 6.61 22.45
N LYS A 35 4.30 7.13 22.66
CA LYS A 35 3.05 6.35 22.74
C LYS A 35 2.19 6.52 21.49
N ASP A 36 2.24 7.68 20.88
CA ASP A 36 1.47 8.08 19.71
C ASP A 36 2.20 9.15 18.89
N GLU A 37 1.54 9.69 17.88
CA GLU A 37 2.09 10.68 16.95
C GLU A 37 2.44 12.02 17.59
N ASP A 38 1.90 12.36 18.75
CA ASP A 38 2.21 13.60 19.47
C ASP A 38 3.62 13.58 20.06
N ASP A 39 4.18 12.40 20.28
CA ASP A 39 5.54 12.20 20.76
C ASP A 39 6.60 12.26 19.63
N ASN A 40 6.19 12.39 18.36
CA ASN A 40 7.10 12.47 17.22
C ASN A 40 7.98 13.73 17.30
N VAL A 41 9.28 13.55 17.06
CA VAL A 41 10.25 14.65 17.03
C VAL A 41 10.43 15.17 15.61
N GLU A 42 10.22 16.47 15.39
CA GLU A 42 10.45 17.10 14.09
C GLU A 42 11.93 17.02 13.72
N VAL A 43 12.27 16.33 12.63
CA VAL A 43 13.63 16.14 12.14
C VAL A 43 14.08 17.30 11.24
N SER A 44 13.17 17.80 10.41
CA SER A 44 13.44 18.94 9.52
C SER A 44 12.16 19.65 9.12
N ARG A 45 12.28 20.95 8.81
CA ARG A 45 11.17 21.76 8.29
C ARG A 45 11.61 22.47 7.03
N HIS A 46 10.76 22.45 6.01
CA HIS A 46 11.00 23.19 4.77
C HIS A 46 9.79 24.04 4.40
N GLY A 47 10.03 25.35 4.20
CA GLY A 47 9.00 26.32 3.83
C GLY A 47 8.03 26.66 4.96
N GLU A 48 7.16 27.62 4.65
CA GLU A 48 6.08 28.08 5.53
C GLU A 48 4.73 27.85 4.84
N PRO A 49 3.77 27.14 5.49
CA PRO A 49 2.44 26.96 4.91
C PRO A 49 1.73 28.29 4.76
N LYS A 50 1.25 28.58 3.56
CA LYS A 50 0.36 29.74 3.32
C LYS A 50 -1.04 29.39 3.84
N ARG A 51 -1.30 29.69 5.12
CA ARG A 51 -2.64 29.54 5.69
C ARG A 51 -3.55 30.60 5.09
N GLN A 52 -4.52 30.17 4.33
CA GLN A 52 -5.64 31.03 3.88
C GLN A 52 -6.80 30.85 4.87
N ASN A 53 -7.33 31.93 5.41
CA ASN A 53 -8.46 31.91 6.34
C ASN A 53 -9.78 31.43 5.70
N THR A 54 -9.77 31.14 4.39
CA THR A 54 -10.89 30.71 3.58
C THR A 54 -10.58 29.40 2.84
N SER A 55 -9.74 28.52 3.42
CA SER A 55 -9.50 27.22 2.82
C SER A 55 -10.78 26.38 2.87
N VAL A 56 -11.32 26.10 1.71
CA VAL A 56 -12.45 25.18 1.50
C VAL A 56 -11.83 23.81 1.23
N ASP A 57 -12.42 22.78 1.80
CA ASP A 57 -11.96 21.41 1.57
C ASP A 57 -12.15 21.01 0.10
N HIS A 58 -11.27 20.15 -0.41
CA HIS A 58 -11.34 19.65 -1.79
C HIS A 58 -12.64 18.88 -2.07
N THR A 59 -13.20 18.22 -1.06
CA THR A 59 -14.48 17.51 -1.17
C THR A 59 -15.63 18.48 -1.39
N ASP A 60 -15.70 19.57 -0.61
CA ASP A 60 -16.71 20.61 -0.77
C ASP A 60 -16.64 21.26 -2.15
N ILE A 61 -15.43 21.49 -2.65
CA ILE A 61 -15.23 22.04 -4.01
C ILE A 61 -15.72 21.04 -5.07
N GLY A 62 -15.38 19.77 -4.92
CA GLY A 62 -15.77 18.72 -5.87
C GLY A 62 -17.28 18.53 -5.93
N GLU A 63 -17.95 18.51 -4.79
CA GLU A 63 -19.42 18.41 -4.68
C GLU A 63 -20.11 19.69 -5.23
N ALA A 64 -19.63 20.88 -4.88
CA ALA A 64 -20.18 22.14 -5.40
C ALA A 64 -20.07 22.26 -6.92
N LEU A 65 -19.03 21.65 -7.52
CA LEU A 65 -18.89 21.55 -8.97
C LEU A 65 -19.75 20.46 -9.62
N GLY A 66 -20.39 19.60 -8.83
CA GLY A 66 -21.12 18.41 -9.30
C GLY A 66 -20.22 17.37 -9.96
N MET A 67 -18.93 17.34 -9.60
CA MET A 67 -17.93 16.46 -10.20
C MET A 67 -17.40 15.39 -9.24
N LEU A 68 -17.76 15.46 -7.96
CA LEU A 68 -17.51 14.48 -6.92
C LEU A 68 -18.85 14.06 -6.30
N ASP A 69 -19.09 12.78 -6.11
CA ASP A 69 -20.37 12.27 -5.62
C ASP A 69 -20.17 11.10 -4.64
N PHE A 70 -20.34 11.36 -3.37
CA PHE A 70 -20.24 10.36 -2.31
C PHE A 70 -21.55 9.58 -2.12
N GLU A 71 -22.72 10.21 -2.36
CA GLU A 71 -24.01 9.53 -2.20
C GLU A 71 -24.19 8.45 -3.26
N LEU A 72 -23.83 8.77 -4.52
CA LEU A 72 -23.87 7.80 -5.60
C LEU A 72 -22.84 6.68 -5.37
N ALA A 73 -21.66 7.01 -4.88
CA ALA A 73 -20.64 6.02 -4.53
C ALA A 73 -21.13 5.08 -3.43
N ALA A 74 -21.73 5.62 -2.37
CA ALA A 74 -22.29 4.82 -1.27
C ALA A 74 -23.43 3.90 -1.73
N LYS A 75 -24.26 4.35 -2.66
CA LYS A 75 -25.33 3.52 -3.27
C LYS A 75 -24.77 2.32 -4.05
N VAL A 76 -23.60 2.47 -4.69
CA VAL A 76 -23.00 1.44 -5.56
C VAL A 76 -22.08 0.51 -4.78
N ALA A 77 -21.27 1.04 -3.87
CA ALA A 77 -20.16 0.31 -3.25
C ALA A 77 -20.14 0.39 -1.71
N GLY A 78 -21.02 1.15 -1.09
CA GLY A 78 -20.99 1.41 0.35
C GLY A 78 -20.17 2.63 0.73
N SER A 79 -19.84 2.78 2.01
CA SER A 79 -19.07 3.91 2.53
C SER A 79 -17.60 3.85 2.10
N ARG A 80 -16.92 5.00 2.13
CA ARG A 80 -15.47 5.16 1.83
C ARG A 80 -15.09 4.98 0.35
N PHE A 81 -16.06 5.09 -0.55
CA PHE A 81 -15.83 5.15 -1.99
C PHE A 81 -16.21 6.52 -2.53
N THR A 82 -15.68 6.87 -3.69
CA THR A 82 -15.95 8.14 -4.38
C THR A 82 -16.29 7.87 -5.84
N ILE A 83 -17.12 8.75 -6.42
CA ILE A 83 -17.30 8.81 -7.87
C ILE A 83 -16.85 10.18 -8.35
N LEU A 84 -15.91 10.17 -9.28
CA LEU A 84 -15.45 11.38 -9.99
C LEU A 84 -16.11 11.46 -11.36
N ASN A 85 -16.57 12.68 -11.72
CA ASN A 85 -17.23 12.91 -13.00
C ASN A 85 -16.50 13.99 -13.81
N SER A 86 -16.71 13.95 -15.11
CA SER A 86 -16.34 15.04 -16.06
C SER A 86 -14.90 15.54 -15.89
N GLY A 87 -14.74 16.79 -15.49
CA GLY A 87 -13.44 17.45 -15.34
C GLY A 87 -12.56 16.82 -14.28
N LEU A 88 -13.10 16.40 -13.13
CA LEU A 88 -12.31 15.76 -12.07
C LEU A 88 -11.84 14.36 -12.47
N ALA A 89 -12.67 13.56 -13.14
CA ALA A 89 -12.24 12.26 -13.67
C ALA A 89 -11.11 12.41 -14.71
N ARG A 90 -11.17 13.46 -15.53
CA ARG A 90 -10.09 13.78 -16.47
C ARG A 90 -8.82 14.25 -15.76
N LEU A 91 -8.97 15.07 -14.71
CA LEU A 91 -7.85 15.59 -13.91
C LEU A 91 -7.13 14.47 -13.19
N GLU A 92 -7.85 13.57 -12.54
CA GLU A 92 -7.29 12.39 -11.85
C GLU A 92 -6.43 11.55 -12.80
N ARG A 93 -6.98 11.21 -13.97
CA ARG A 93 -6.22 10.47 -14.99
C ARG A 93 -4.99 11.25 -15.49
N ALA A 94 -5.11 12.57 -15.67
CA ALA A 94 -3.99 13.40 -16.12
C ALA A 94 -2.88 13.48 -15.07
N LEU A 95 -3.23 13.57 -13.78
CA LEU A 95 -2.27 13.56 -12.67
C LEU A 95 -1.56 12.21 -12.56
N GLY A 96 -2.28 11.10 -12.67
CA GLY A 96 -1.68 9.76 -12.67
C GLY A 96 -0.67 9.60 -13.80
N GLN A 97 -1.03 10.02 -15.02
CA GLN A 97 -0.12 9.98 -16.18
C GLN A 97 1.11 10.89 -15.96
N PHE A 98 0.90 12.10 -15.46
CA PHE A 98 1.98 13.03 -15.15
C PHE A 98 2.98 12.46 -14.13
N MET A 99 2.48 11.79 -13.07
CA MET A 99 3.34 11.15 -12.07
C MET A 99 4.16 10.01 -12.67
N LEU A 100 3.55 9.15 -13.50
CA LEU A 100 4.26 8.06 -14.19
C LEU A 100 5.35 8.62 -15.13
N ASP A 101 5.00 9.60 -15.95
CA ASP A 101 5.94 10.22 -16.89
C ASP A 101 7.12 10.86 -16.15
N THR A 102 6.87 11.59 -15.06
CA THR A 102 7.92 12.18 -14.22
C THR A 102 8.86 11.12 -13.66
N HIS A 103 8.32 10.03 -13.08
CA HIS A 103 9.17 8.99 -12.51
C HIS A 103 9.98 8.22 -13.56
N THR A 104 9.39 7.95 -14.71
CA THR A 104 10.07 7.20 -15.78
C THR A 104 11.08 8.03 -16.56
N GLN A 105 10.77 9.31 -16.83
CA GLN A 105 11.63 10.18 -17.64
C GLN A 105 12.70 10.90 -16.83
N ASP A 106 12.35 11.42 -15.63
CA ASP A 106 13.23 12.28 -14.85
C ASP A 106 13.95 11.52 -13.73
N HIS A 107 13.34 10.47 -13.17
CA HIS A 107 13.87 9.79 -11.99
C HIS A 107 14.42 8.38 -12.28
N GLY A 108 14.39 7.92 -13.52
CA GLY A 108 14.98 6.65 -13.95
C GLY A 108 14.27 5.40 -13.39
N TYR A 109 12.97 5.49 -13.12
CA TYR A 109 12.16 4.32 -12.76
C TYR A 109 11.73 3.55 -14.00
N THR A 110 11.57 2.24 -13.86
CA THR A 110 10.95 1.37 -14.85
C THR A 110 9.46 1.24 -14.53
N GLU A 111 8.59 1.62 -15.46
CA GLU A 111 7.16 1.43 -15.32
C GLU A 111 6.80 -0.05 -15.45
N VAL A 112 5.93 -0.52 -14.55
CA VAL A 112 5.39 -1.87 -14.54
C VAL A 112 3.87 -1.81 -14.49
N ILE A 113 3.19 -2.63 -15.26
CA ILE A 113 1.74 -2.88 -15.15
C ILE A 113 1.56 -4.23 -14.43
N PRO A 114 1.37 -4.23 -13.10
CA PRO A 114 1.28 -5.45 -12.33
C PRO A 114 -0.13 -6.04 -12.35
N PRO A 115 -0.30 -7.35 -12.04
CA PRO A 115 -1.60 -7.92 -11.75
C PRO A 115 -2.21 -7.28 -10.51
N LEU A 116 -3.55 -7.17 -10.47
CA LEU A 116 -4.31 -6.61 -9.35
C LEU A 116 -4.78 -7.68 -8.35
N LEU A 117 -4.62 -8.95 -8.68
CA LEU A 117 -4.95 -10.10 -7.84
C LEU A 117 -3.67 -10.87 -7.52
N VAL A 118 -3.43 -11.09 -6.23
CA VAL A 118 -2.21 -11.73 -5.72
C VAL A 118 -2.52 -12.89 -4.78
N THR A 119 -1.52 -13.72 -4.52
CA THR A 119 -1.59 -14.87 -3.60
C THR A 119 -1.25 -14.47 -2.16
N ASP A 120 -1.53 -15.36 -1.20
CA ASP A 120 -1.18 -15.19 0.21
C ASP A 120 0.32 -14.88 0.40
N ASP A 121 1.21 -15.58 -0.30
CA ASP A 121 2.65 -15.40 -0.18
C ASP A 121 3.12 -13.99 -0.54
N VAL A 122 2.46 -13.38 -1.54
CA VAL A 122 2.76 -12.01 -1.98
C VAL A 122 2.31 -11.00 -0.92
N MET A 123 1.14 -11.19 -0.33
CA MET A 123 0.63 -10.37 0.77
C MET A 123 1.45 -10.53 2.06
N TYR A 124 1.95 -11.73 2.31
CA TYR A 124 2.83 -12.02 3.44
C TYR A 124 4.20 -11.35 3.25
N GLY A 125 4.75 -11.39 2.05
CA GLY A 125 6.07 -10.83 1.72
C GLY A 125 6.20 -9.32 1.96
N THR A 126 5.09 -8.59 2.01
CA THR A 126 5.03 -7.14 2.30
C THR A 126 4.32 -6.82 3.62
N GLY A 127 4.04 -7.83 4.46
CA GLY A 127 3.55 -7.65 5.82
C GLY A 127 2.06 -7.32 5.95
N GLN A 128 1.26 -7.41 4.88
CA GLN A 128 -0.20 -7.30 4.97
C GLN A 128 -0.80 -8.50 5.70
N LEU A 129 -0.27 -9.69 5.45
CA LEU A 129 -0.65 -10.90 6.18
C LEU A 129 0.45 -11.28 7.19
N PRO A 130 0.09 -11.91 8.30
CA PRO A 130 -1.28 -12.23 8.75
C PRO A 130 -2.01 -11.08 9.44
N LYS A 131 -1.32 -10.02 9.85
CA LYS A 131 -1.79 -9.00 10.81
C LYS A 131 -3.01 -8.21 10.32
N PHE A 132 -3.02 -7.84 9.04
CA PHE A 132 -4.05 -6.97 8.46
C PHE A 132 -5.04 -7.73 7.56
N ARG A 133 -5.23 -9.04 7.80
CA ARG A 133 -6.12 -9.89 7.01
C ARG A 133 -7.54 -9.34 6.88
N ASP A 134 -8.10 -8.85 7.97
CA ASP A 134 -9.48 -8.35 8.02
C ASP A 134 -9.67 -7.01 7.30
N ASP A 135 -8.59 -6.31 7.00
CA ASP A 135 -8.58 -5.06 6.25
C ASP A 135 -8.43 -5.27 4.74
N GLN A 136 -8.22 -6.52 4.29
CA GLN A 136 -7.96 -6.83 2.90
C GLN A 136 -9.19 -7.37 2.19
N PHE A 137 -9.34 -7.05 0.89
CA PHE A 137 -10.39 -7.62 0.05
C PHE A 137 -9.96 -8.95 -0.53
N GLY A 138 -10.54 -10.03 -0.01
CA GLY A 138 -10.32 -11.39 -0.49
C GLY A 138 -11.32 -11.81 -1.58
N THR A 139 -10.90 -12.72 -2.45
CA THR A 139 -11.75 -13.36 -3.45
C THR A 139 -12.14 -14.77 -3.02
N THR A 140 -13.19 -15.33 -3.62
CA THR A 140 -13.69 -16.68 -3.30
C THR A 140 -12.75 -17.81 -3.73
N ASP A 141 -11.79 -17.51 -4.62
CA ASP A 141 -10.78 -18.46 -5.10
C ASP A 141 -9.44 -18.34 -4.32
N GLY A 142 -9.44 -17.60 -3.20
CA GLY A 142 -8.29 -17.51 -2.29
C GLY A 142 -7.21 -16.53 -2.73
N ARG A 143 -7.54 -15.56 -3.56
CA ARG A 143 -6.66 -14.44 -3.90
C ARG A 143 -7.08 -13.15 -3.22
N TRP A 144 -6.24 -12.13 -3.30
CA TRP A 144 -6.43 -10.82 -2.71
C TRP A 144 -6.36 -9.73 -3.76
N LEU A 145 -7.23 -8.72 -3.64
CA LEU A 145 -7.08 -7.47 -4.37
C LEU A 145 -5.92 -6.68 -3.75
N VAL A 146 -5.07 -6.09 -4.57
CA VAL A 146 -3.88 -5.37 -4.09
C VAL A 146 -4.27 -4.08 -3.37
N PRO A 147 -3.82 -3.85 -2.13
CA PRO A 147 -4.03 -2.59 -1.43
C PRO A 147 -3.11 -1.47 -1.95
N THR A 148 -2.01 -1.83 -2.58
CA THR A 148 -1.02 -0.94 -3.19
C THR A 148 -0.19 -1.70 -4.22
N ALA A 149 0.30 -1.01 -5.25
CA ALA A 149 1.22 -1.60 -6.22
C ALA A 149 2.52 -2.12 -5.58
N GLU A 150 2.96 -1.53 -4.47
CA GLU A 150 4.14 -1.95 -3.71
C GLU A 150 4.14 -3.46 -3.41
N VAL A 151 2.98 -4.02 -3.06
CA VAL A 151 2.82 -5.44 -2.78
C VAL A 151 3.32 -6.31 -3.93
N VAL A 152 3.02 -5.94 -5.16
CA VAL A 152 3.49 -6.70 -6.33
C VAL A 152 4.92 -6.35 -6.66
N LEU A 153 5.26 -5.06 -6.73
CA LEU A 153 6.57 -4.60 -7.18
C LEU A 153 7.71 -5.13 -6.30
N THR A 154 7.52 -5.14 -4.98
CA THR A 154 8.50 -5.68 -4.03
C THR A 154 8.68 -7.19 -4.22
N ASN A 155 7.61 -7.91 -4.50
CA ASN A 155 7.66 -9.36 -4.71
C ASN A 155 8.21 -9.80 -6.08
N LEU A 156 8.45 -8.87 -7.01
CA LEU A 156 9.09 -9.21 -8.30
C LEU A 156 10.51 -9.77 -8.13
N VAL A 157 11.16 -9.43 -7.04
CA VAL A 157 12.52 -9.90 -6.70
C VAL A 157 12.55 -10.85 -5.49
N ARG A 158 11.37 -11.32 -5.05
CA ARG A 158 11.28 -12.27 -3.94
C ARG A 158 11.99 -13.59 -4.30
N GLU A 159 12.78 -14.10 -3.36
CA GLU A 159 13.55 -15.34 -3.52
C GLU A 159 14.59 -15.32 -4.66
N GLU A 160 14.94 -14.12 -5.16
CA GLU A 160 15.97 -13.92 -6.17
C GLU A 160 17.31 -13.50 -5.52
N ILE A 161 18.40 -13.99 -6.06
CA ILE A 161 19.75 -13.50 -5.73
C ILE A 161 20.12 -12.49 -6.79
N LEU A 162 20.21 -11.21 -6.39
CA LEU A 162 20.49 -10.10 -7.31
C LEU A 162 21.98 -9.81 -7.35
N ASP A 163 22.50 -9.52 -8.55
CA ASP A 163 23.86 -9.04 -8.70
C ASP A 163 24.00 -7.58 -8.25
N MET A 164 25.12 -7.24 -7.62
CA MET A 164 25.41 -5.86 -7.19
C MET A 164 25.35 -4.84 -8.34
N GLY A 165 25.64 -5.28 -9.56
CA GLY A 165 25.60 -4.44 -10.75
C GLY A 165 24.18 -4.06 -11.21
N ASP A 166 23.16 -4.80 -10.77
CA ASP A 166 21.77 -4.55 -11.10
C ASP A 166 21.11 -3.55 -10.13
N LEU A 167 21.78 -3.22 -9.04
CA LEU A 167 21.27 -2.32 -8.01
C LEU A 167 21.71 -0.87 -8.22
N PRO A 168 20.86 0.12 -7.93
CA PRO A 168 19.50 -0.02 -7.40
C PRO A 168 18.46 -0.31 -8.49
N ILE A 169 17.53 -1.23 -8.23
CA ILE A 169 16.36 -1.48 -9.06
C ILE A 169 15.26 -0.50 -8.63
N ARG A 170 14.64 0.19 -9.60
CA ARG A 170 13.58 1.17 -9.35
C ARG A 170 12.37 0.86 -10.21
N TYR A 171 11.24 0.52 -9.58
CA TYR A 171 9.97 0.29 -10.25
C TYR A 171 8.94 1.33 -9.85
N THR A 172 8.03 1.65 -10.77
CA THR A 172 6.84 2.47 -10.51
C THR A 172 5.63 1.84 -11.19
N ALA A 173 4.46 2.02 -10.60
CA ALA A 173 3.20 1.57 -11.19
C ALA A 173 2.05 2.48 -10.73
N LEU A 174 1.04 2.62 -11.58
CA LEU A 174 -0.26 3.22 -11.25
C LEU A 174 -1.30 2.11 -11.19
N THR A 175 -1.87 1.88 -10.01
CA THR A 175 -2.92 0.87 -9.80
C THR A 175 -4.06 1.45 -8.99
N PRO A 176 -5.30 0.91 -9.13
CA PRO A 176 -6.28 1.01 -8.05
C PRO A 176 -5.69 0.44 -6.76
N CYS A 177 -6.10 1.00 -5.62
CA CYS A 177 -5.74 0.52 -4.29
C CYS A 177 -7.04 0.14 -3.58
N PHE A 178 -7.19 -1.13 -3.24
CA PHE A 178 -8.42 -1.71 -2.67
C PHE A 178 -8.37 -1.78 -1.16
#